data_4f33a15b195a8671f8206482b8292c26
#
_entry.id   4f33a15b195a8671f8206482b8292c26
#
_cell.length_a   1.000
_cell.length_b   1.000
_cell.length_c   1.000
_cell.angle_alpha   90.00
_cell.angle_beta   90.00
_cell.angle_gamma   90.00
#
_symmetry.space_group_name_H-M   'P 1'
#
loop_
_entity.id
_entity.type
_entity.pdbx_description
1 polymer ?
#
loop_
_entity_poly.entity_id
_entity_poly.type
_entity_poly.pdbx_seq_one_letter_code
_entity_poly.pdbx_strand_id
1 'polypeptide(L)'
;MKEIYYTYNNEAIASCILLSVLNKVDKLDVARSCLILPFLLDDRTVNYLAKTQGQNLSIEQLVKDQPRLFVSFNKRYVSLLPITINALMILSKSNQIIIGSEIVRTETFTFDNANLGGRFSKIESVIPDFIDMLEKYTTSK
;
A
#
# COMPACT_ATOMS: atom_id res chain seq x y z
N MET A 1 -2.96 6.83 -24.47
CA MET A 1 -2.48 8.06 -23.82
C MET A 1 -2.76 8.04 -22.32
N LYS A 2 -4.03 7.96 -21.98
CA LYS A 2 -4.44 7.95 -20.59
C LYS A 2 -3.86 6.78 -19.83
N GLU A 3 -3.81 5.62 -20.46
CA GLU A 3 -3.29 4.42 -19.82
C GLU A 3 -1.78 4.51 -19.58
N ILE A 4 -1.06 5.09 -20.52
CA ILE A 4 0.39 5.25 -20.39
C ILE A 4 0.70 6.21 -19.25
N TYR A 5 -0.05 7.33 -19.20
CA TYR A 5 0.12 8.31 -18.13
C TYR A 5 -0.17 7.70 -16.76
N TYR A 6 -1.25 6.91 -16.68
CA TYR A 6 -1.64 6.25 -15.44
C TYR A 6 -0.56 5.30 -14.96
N THR A 7 -0.06 4.46 -15.86
CA THR A 7 0.95 3.48 -15.51
C THR A 7 2.20 4.14 -14.97
N TYR A 8 2.63 5.19 -15.65
CA TYR A 8 3.85 5.89 -15.27
C TYR A 8 3.70 6.56 -13.90
N ASN A 9 2.60 7.27 -13.70
CA ASN A 9 2.32 7.90 -12.42
C ASN A 9 2.15 6.89 -11.30
N ASN A 10 1.50 5.78 -11.61
CA ASN A 10 1.24 4.76 -10.60
C ASN A 10 2.53 4.16 -10.08
N GLU A 11 3.53 3.97 -10.91
CA GLU A 11 4.81 3.41 -10.44
C GLU A 11 5.52 4.38 -9.51
N ALA A 12 5.50 5.66 -9.80
CA ALA A 12 6.11 6.66 -8.93
C ALA A 12 5.38 6.74 -7.59
N ILE A 13 4.06 6.85 -7.63
CA ILE A 13 3.25 6.93 -6.42
C ILE A 13 3.34 5.62 -5.64
N ALA A 14 3.33 4.49 -6.35
CA ALA A 14 3.44 3.18 -5.72
C ALA A 14 4.72 3.06 -4.91
N SER A 15 5.85 3.50 -5.47
CA SER A 15 7.12 3.46 -4.76
C SER A 15 7.07 4.28 -3.50
N CYS A 16 6.46 5.47 -3.56
CA CYS A 16 6.33 6.32 -2.38
C CYS A 16 5.45 5.71 -1.32
N ILE A 17 4.34 5.08 -1.73
CA ILE A 17 3.43 4.43 -0.79
C ILE A 17 4.11 3.25 -0.11
N LEU A 18 4.78 2.40 -0.90
CA LEU A 18 5.48 1.25 -0.34
C LEU A 18 6.56 1.68 0.64
N LEU A 19 7.30 2.71 0.29
CA LEU A 19 8.35 3.20 1.17
C LEU A 19 7.77 3.80 2.44
N SER A 20 6.64 4.50 2.34
CA SER A 20 5.97 5.07 3.51
C SER A 20 5.52 3.97 4.48
N VAL A 21 4.98 2.87 3.93
CA VAL A 21 4.60 1.73 4.78
C VAL A 21 5.84 1.12 5.43
N LEU A 22 6.90 0.92 4.65
CA LEU A 22 8.12 0.29 5.15
C LEU A 22 8.87 1.16 6.14
N ASN A 23 8.64 2.47 6.13
CA ASN A 23 9.21 3.34 7.15
C ASN A 23 8.53 3.17 8.52
N LYS A 24 7.34 2.59 8.53
CA LYS A 24 6.56 2.42 9.76
C LYS A 24 6.57 1.00 10.29
N VAL A 25 7.09 0.05 9.53
CA VAL A 25 7.29 -1.34 9.98
C VAL A 25 8.74 -1.71 9.75
N ASP A 26 9.27 -2.58 10.61
CA ASP A 26 10.66 -2.99 10.47
C ASP A 26 10.88 -3.91 9.29
N LYS A 27 9.92 -4.77 9.05
CA LYS A 27 10.01 -5.76 7.98
C LYS A 27 8.61 -6.18 7.57
N LEU A 28 8.50 -6.70 6.35
CA LEU A 28 7.21 -7.09 5.78
C LEU A 28 7.44 -8.24 4.82
N ASP A 29 6.62 -9.27 4.91
CA ASP A 29 6.72 -10.38 3.96
C ASP A 29 6.21 -9.94 2.58
N VAL A 30 6.72 -10.63 1.54
CA VAL A 30 6.39 -10.26 0.16
C VAL A 30 4.89 -10.39 -0.10
N ALA A 31 4.26 -11.42 0.45
CA ALA A 31 2.83 -11.62 0.23
C ALA A 31 2.01 -10.44 0.72
N ARG A 32 2.30 -9.93 1.91
CA ARG A 32 1.58 -8.77 2.44
C ARG A 32 1.90 -7.50 1.66
N SER A 33 3.13 -7.37 1.16
CA SER A 33 3.48 -6.19 0.38
C SER A 33 2.63 -6.08 -0.88
N CYS A 34 2.19 -7.20 -1.43
CA CYS A 34 1.35 -7.21 -2.62
C CYS A 34 -0.08 -6.74 -2.33
N LEU A 35 -0.47 -6.66 -1.07
CA LEU A 35 -1.80 -6.16 -0.69
C LEU A 35 -1.83 -4.64 -0.52
N ILE A 36 -0.67 -4.01 -0.41
CA ILE A 36 -0.61 -2.58 -0.09
C ILE A 36 -1.32 -1.73 -1.14
N LEU A 37 -0.95 -1.87 -2.40
CA LEU A 37 -1.51 -1.02 -3.45
C LEU A 37 -2.99 -1.28 -3.72
N PRO A 38 -3.47 -2.54 -3.75
CA PRO A 38 -4.90 -2.76 -3.97
C PRO A 38 -5.79 -2.08 -2.94
N PHE A 39 -5.30 -1.92 -1.71
CA PHE A 39 -6.04 -1.20 -0.68
C PHE A 39 -5.80 0.31 -0.75
N LEU A 40 -4.56 0.73 -0.79
CA LEU A 40 -4.23 2.16 -0.62
C LEU A 40 -4.38 2.99 -1.89
N LEU A 41 -4.42 2.36 -3.06
CA LEU A 41 -4.71 3.08 -4.29
C LEU A 41 -6.20 3.09 -4.63
N ASP A 42 -7.03 2.51 -3.79
CA ASP A 42 -8.48 2.56 -3.97
C ASP A 42 -9.04 3.67 -3.08
N ASP A 43 -9.54 4.73 -3.69
CA ASP A 43 -10.01 5.90 -2.97
C ASP A 43 -11.14 5.58 -1.99
N ARG A 44 -12.01 4.62 -2.34
CA ARG A 44 -13.11 4.23 -1.46
C ARG A 44 -12.59 3.61 -0.17
N THR A 45 -11.57 2.76 -0.29
CA THR A 45 -10.94 2.14 0.87
C THR A 45 -10.27 3.19 1.75
N VAL A 46 -9.51 4.09 1.14
CA VAL A 46 -8.83 5.14 1.88
C VAL A 46 -9.83 6.04 2.60
N ASN A 47 -10.91 6.40 1.91
CA ASN A 47 -11.96 7.23 2.52
C ASN A 47 -12.60 6.53 3.72
N TYR A 48 -12.85 5.23 3.58
CA TYR A 48 -13.45 4.49 4.69
C TYR A 48 -12.49 4.40 5.87
N LEU A 49 -11.21 4.13 5.61
CA LEU A 49 -10.23 4.07 6.69
C LEU A 49 -10.07 5.43 7.38
N ALA A 50 -10.17 6.51 6.62
CA ALA A 50 -10.09 7.84 7.20
C ALA A 50 -11.27 8.12 8.13
N LYS A 51 -12.46 7.61 7.80
CA LYS A 51 -13.65 7.79 8.62
C LYS A 51 -13.64 6.93 9.88
N THR A 52 -12.90 5.84 9.86
CA THR A 52 -12.91 4.88 10.96
C THR A 52 -11.58 4.84 11.71
N GLN A 53 -10.83 5.92 11.66
CA GLN A 53 -9.54 6.00 12.34
C GLN A 53 -9.70 5.68 13.82
N GLY A 54 -8.81 4.84 14.32
CA GLY A 54 -8.82 4.46 15.73
C GLY A 54 -9.73 3.32 16.08
N GLN A 55 -10.48 2.76 15.13
CA GLN A 55 -11.44 1.69 15.41
C GLN A 55 -10.87 0.27 15.31
N ASN A 56 -9.60 0.11 15.18
CA ASN A 56 -8.96 -1.20 15.32
C ASN A 56 -9.61 -2.30 14.46
N LEU A 57 -9.80 -2.02 13.18
CA LEU A 57 -10.47 -2.93 12.25
C LEU A 57 -9.58 -4.09 11.84
N SER A 58 -10.20 -5.21 11.47
CA SER A 58 -9.53 -6.33 10.80
C SER A 58 -9.99 -6.39 9.35
N ILE A 59 -9.24 -7.12 8.52
CA ILE A 59 -9.65 -7.31 7.12
C ILE A 59 -10.97 -8.06 7.05
N GLU A 60 -11.15 -9.07 7.88
CA GLU A 60 -12.39 -9.83 7.93
C GLU A 60 -13.57 -8.94 8.25
N GLN A 61 -13.39 -8.04 9.20
CA GLN A 61 -14.46 -7.12 9.57
C GLN A 61 -14.75 -6.13 8.44
N LEU A 62 -13.72 -5.67 7.75
CA LEU A 62 -13.88 -4.78 6.62
C LEU A 62 -14.68 -5.44 5.49
N VAL A 63 -14.36 -6.70 5.19
CA VAL A 63 -15.10 -7.45 4.17
C VAL A 63 -16.57 -7.58 4.56
N LYS A 64 -16.84 -7.86 5.83
CA LYS A 64 -18.19 -8.04 6.32
C LYS A 64 -18.98 -6.74 6.29
N ASP A 65 -18.37 -5.65 6.74
CA ASP A 65 -19.06 -4.37 6.88
C ASP A 65 -19.14 -3.58 5.58
N GLN A 66 -18.17 -3.76 4.70
CA GLN A 66 -18.08 -2.99 3.47
C GLN A 66 -17.79 -3.90 2.27
N PRO A 67 -18.72 -4.82 1.95
CA PRO A 67 -18.46 -5.75 0.85
C PRO A 67 -18.24 -5.05 -0.49
N ARG A 68 -18.79 -3.85 -0.66
CA ARG A 68 -18.62 -3.11 -1.92
C ARG A 68 -17.16 -2.77 -2.22
N LEU A 69 -16.35 -2.62 -1.19
CA LEU A 69 -14.94 -2.33 -1.38
C LEU A 69 -14.21 -3.49 -2.05
N PHE A 70 -14.79 -4.69 -2.00
CA PHE A 70 -14.15 -5.89 -2.51
C PHE A 70 -14.76 -6.41 -3.79
N VAL A 71 -15.78 -5.73 -4.35
CA VAL A 71 -16.45 -6.19 -5.57
C VAL A 71 -15.45 -6.41 -6.70
N SER A 72 -14.48 -5.51 -6.85
CA SER A 72 -13.48 -5.63 -7.90
C SER A 72 -12.08 -5.77 -7.32
N PHE A 73 -11.96 -6.23 -6.07
CA PHE A 73 -10.67 -6.31 -5.41
C PHE A 73 -9.70 -7.22 -6.15
N ASN A 74 -10.17 -8.41 -6.53
CA ASN A 74 -9.31 -9.36 -7.21
C ASN A 74 -8.78 -8.77 -8.52
N LYS A 75 -9.64 -8.07 -9.23
CA LYS A 75 -9.25 -7.42 -10.49
C LYS A 75 -8.19 -6.35 -10.23
N ARG A 76 -8.38 -5.54 -9.19
CA ARG A 76 -7.39 -4.53 -8.83
C ARG A 76 -6.08 -5.18 -8.40
N TYR A 77 -6.17 -6.25 -7.62
CA TYR A 77 -5.00 -6.96 -7.15
C TYR A 77 -4.16 -7.45 -8.33
N VAL A 78 -4.80 -8.12 -9.29
CA VAL A 78 -4.12 -8.63 -10.46
C VAL A 78 -3.54 -7.51 -11.31
N SER A 79 -4.31 -6.42 -11.50
CA SER A 79 -3.86 -5.28 -12.30
C SER A 79 -2.68 -4.55 -11.69
N LEU A 80 -2.64 -4.47 -10.36
CA LEU A 80 -1.61 -3.72 -9.65
C LEU A 80 -0.38 -4.55 -9.32
N LEU A 81 -0.46 -5.87 -9.48
CA LEU A 81 0.66 -6.73 -9.14
C LEU A 81 1.93 -6.39 -9.93
N PRO A 82 1.86 -6.19 -11.28
CA PRO A 82 3.07 -5.77 -12.00
C PRO A 82 3.61 -4.44 -11.52
N ILE A 83 2.74 -3.52 -11.15
CA ILE A 83 3.17 -2.21 -10.65
C ILE A 83 3.87 -2.36 -9.31
N THR A 84 3.35 -3.21 -8.43
CA THR A 84 3.99 -3.51 -7.15
C THR A 84 5.38 -4.09 -7.38
N ILE A 85 5.49 -5.07 -8.26
CA ILE A 85 6.77 -5.72 -8.55
C ILE A 85 7.77 -4.70 -9.10
N ASN A 86 7.34 -3.87 -10.05
CA ASN A 86 8.22 -2.85 -10.62
C ASN A 86 8.66 -1.84 -9.56
N ALA A 87 7.75 -1.41 -8.70
CA ALA A 87 8.09 -0.47 -7.63
C ALA A 87 9.08 -1.07 -6.65
N LEU A 88 8.88 -2.33 -6.27
CA LEU A 88 9.82 -3.01 -5.37
C LEU A 88 11.19 -3.14 -6.01
N MET A 89 11.25 -3.44 -7.30
CA MET A 89 12.52 -3.53 -8.01
C MET A 89 13.23 -2.18 -8.06
N ILE A 90 12.47 -1.11 -8.30
CA ILE A 90 13.04 0.24 -8.29
C ILE A 90 13.64 0.56 -6.93
N LEU A 91 12.90 0.28 -5.86
CA LEU A 91 13.37 0.56 -4.51
C LEU A 91 14.59 -0.30 -4.15
N SER A 92 14.62 -1.54 -4.61
CA SER A 92 15.74 -2.43 -4.35
C SER A 92 16.99 -1.96 -5.09
N LYS A 93 16.84 -1.60 -6.37
CA LYS A 93 17.97 -1.14 -7.18
C LYS A 93 18.53 0.18 -6.71
N SER A 94 17.71 1.02 -6.09
CA SER A 94 18.17 2.28 -5.54
C SER A 94 18.63 2.15 -4.09
N ASN A 95 18.73 0.92 -3.60
CA ASN A 95 19.23 0.61 -2.25
C ASN A 95 18.35 1.16 -1.12
N GLN A 96 17.07 1.36 -1.40
CA GLN A 96 16.12 1.80 -0.38
C GLN A 96 15.62 0.62 0.45
N ILE A 97 15.55 -0.56 -0.16
CA ILE A 97 15.08 -1.77 0.51
C ILE A 97 15.97 -2.95 0.12
N ILE A 98 15.90 -4.00 0.93
CA ILE A 98 16.52 -5.29 0.63
C ILE A 98 15.39 -6.32 0.61
N ILE A 99 15.32 -7.09 -0.48
CA ILE A 99 14.30 -8.12 -0.65
C ILE A 99 14.94 -9.48 -0.44
N GLY A 100 14.47 -10.17 0.60
CA GLY A 100 14.87 -11.55 0.88
C GLY A 100 13.61 -12.35 1.15
N SER A 101 13.62 -13.15 2.20
CA SER A 101 12.39 -13.80 2.65
C SER A 101 11.40 -12.76 3.14
N GLU A 102 11.91 -11.63 3.62
CA GLU A 102 11.10 -10.47 3.99
C GLU A 102 11.72 -9.22 3.37
N ILE A 103 10.93 -8.17 3.26
CA ILE A 103 11.38 -6.89 2.74
C ILE A 103 11.75 -6.01 3.93
N VAL A 104 12.95 -5.45 3.89
CA VAL A 104 13.48 -4.60 4.95
C VAL A 104 13.98 -3.32 4.33
N ARG A 105 13.66 -2.18 4.93
CA ARG A 105 14.23 -0.93 4.46
C ARG A 105 15.68 -0.81 4.95
N THR A 106 16.51 -0.16 4.14
CA THR A 106 17.93 0.00 4.48
C THR A 106 18.15 1.15 5.45
N GLU A 107 17.38 2.23 5.27
CA GLU A 107 17.44 3.38 6.17
C GLU A 107 16.16 4.18 6.01
N THR A 108 15.87 5.03 7.00
CA THR A 108 14.68 5.86 6.95
C THR A 108 14.85 6.90 5.84
N PHE A 109 13.87 6.95 4.97
CA PHE A 109 13.86 7.89 3.87
C PHE A 109 12.72 8.88 4.07
N THR A 110 13.02 10.17 4.00
CA THR A 110 12.01 11.20 4.06
C THR A 110 11.93 11.92 2.72
N PHE A 111 10.71 12.19 2.28
CA PHE A 111 10.50 12.94 1.06
C PHE A 111 9.45 14.02 1.31
N ASP A 112 9.46 15.01 0.44
CA ASP A 112 8.59 16.16 0.59
C ASP A 112 7.17 15.80 0.15
N ASN A 113 6.29 15.56 1.11
CA ASN A 113 4.90 15.19 0.84
C ASN A 113 4.13 16.29 0.13
N ALA A 114 4.56 17.54 0.27
CA ALA A 114 3.86 18.66 -0.37
C ALA A 114 3.89 18.54 -1.89
N ASN A 115 4.91 17.89 -2.45
CA ASN A 115 5.02 17.71 -3.88
C ASN A 115 4.22 16.52 -4.41
N LEU A 116 3.64 15.71 -3.52
CA LEU A 116 2.93 14.50 -3.91
C LEU A 116 1.41 14.68 -3.93
N GLY A 117 0.92 15.83 -3.45
CA GLY A 117 -0.49 16.17 -3.54
C GLY A 117 -1.33 15.67 -2.39
N GLY A 118 -2.59 16.13 -2.39
CA GLY A 118 -3.52 15.81 -1.31
C GLY A 118 -3.92 14.35 -1.25
N ARG A 119 -3.96 13.68 -2.40
CA ARG A 119 -4.30 12.26 -2.43
C ARG A 119 -3.27 11.44 -1.66
N PHE A 120 -1.99 11.73 -1.88
CA PHE A 120 -0.94 11.01 -1.15
C PHE A 120 -0.99 11.32 0.34
N SER A 121 -1.22 12.57 0.69
CA SER A 121 -1.32 12.96 2.10
C SER A 121 -2.45 12.20 2.80
N LYS A 122 -3.58 12.04 2.12
CA LYS A 122 -4.70 11.30 2.67
C LYS A 122 -4.36 9.81 2.83
N ILE A 123 -3.70 9.24 1.83
CA ILE A 123 -3.24 7.85 1.91
C ILE A 123 -2.30 7.70 3.10
N GLU A 124 -1.34 8.59 3.24
CA GLU A 124 -0.37 8.53 4.32
C GLU A 124 -1.03 8.60 5.69
N SER A 125 -2.09 9.38 5.80
CA SER A 125 -2.79 9.54 7.08
C SER A 125 -3.47 8.27 7.56
N VAL A 126 -3.81 7.35 6.65
CA VAL A 126 -4.47 6.09 7.02
C VAL A 126 -3.50 4.91 7.12
N ILE A 127 -2.22 5.12 6.84
CA ILE A 127 -1.25 4.03 6.87
C ILE A 127 -1.16 3.36 8.25
N PRO A 128 -1.15 4.08 9.38
CA PRO A 128 -1.11 3.40 10.68
C PRO A 128 -2.27 2.43 10.89
N ASP A 129 -3.49 2.83 10.54
CA ASP A 129 -4.64 1.95 10.66
C ASP A 129 -4.55 0.78 9.70
N PHE A 130 -4.05 1.04 8.49
CA PHE A 130 -3.87 -0.01 7.50
C PHE A 130 -2.86 -1.04 7.98
N ILE A 131 -1.75 -0.60 8.57
CA ILE A 131 -0.74 -1.52 9.10
C ILE A 131 -1.32 -2.38 10.21
N ASP A 132 -2.08 -1.78 11.13
CA ASP A 132 -2.74 -2.55 12.18
C ASP A 132 -3.62 -3.64 11.60
N MET A 133 -4.40 -3.28 10.60
CA MET A 133 -5.29 -4.23 9.93
C MET A 133 -4.50 -5.33 9.23
N LEU A 134 -3.42 -4.96 8.57
CA LEU A 134 -2.59 -5.89 7.82
C LEU A 134 -1.88 -6.88 8.75
N GLU A 135 -1.41 -6.41 9.89
CA GLU A 135 -0.71 -7.27 10.84
C GLU A 135 -1.60 -8.33 11.47
N LYS A 136 -2.90 -8.04 11.56
CA LYS A 136 -3.86 -9.01 12.07
C LYS A 136 -4.21 -10.08 11.05
N TYR A 137 -3.91 -9.84 9.78
CA TYR A 137 -4.23 -10.76 8.70
C TYR A 137 -3.13 -11.82 8.61
N THR A 138 -3.53 -13.09 8.58
CA THR A 138 -2.56 -14.18 8.45
C THR A 138 -2.56 -14.68 7.02
N THR A 139 -1.36 -14.77 6.43
CA THR A 139 -1.21 -15.20 5.05
C THR A 139 -1.41 -16.70 4.88
N SER A 140 -1.45 -17.43 5.99
CA SER A 140 -1.69 -18.87 5.95
C SER A 140 -3.16 -19.23 5.71
N LYS A 141 -4.01 -18.23 5.68
CA LYS A 141 -5.41 -18.43 5.36
C LYS A 141 -5.70 -17.91 3.95
#